data_d2cdecf839df998d31c9b72a5a55215b
#
_entry.id   d2cdecf839df998d31c9b72a5a55215b
#
_cell.length_a   1.000
_cell.length_b   1.000
_cell.length_c   1.000
_cell.angle_alpha   90.00
_cell.angle_beta   90.00
_cell.angle_gamma   90.00
#
_symmetry.space_group_name_H-M   'P 1'
#
loop_
_entity.id
_entity.type
_entity.pdbx_description
1 polymer ?
#
loop_
_entity_poly.entity_id
_entity_poly.type
_entity_poly.pdbx_seq_one_letter_code
_entity_poly.pdbx_strand_id
1 'polypeptide(L)'
;MSVKKEDPRTTRSKRLLKEAAKSLIIESQDLHDLTVQMVTAKAELNRATFYLHYLDMQDLLKHVVYDFLDDLTKTLSPLLQKNTLDLDDQMLAFLDYFYQHRKYLSVLFEENAFQKKLHNFIVDFVQARRDFRQIVTENAVSKEIIASSLLGILMWWIREGNHHSSEYIAQQISMWMTRRP
;
A
#
# COMPACT_ATOMS: atom_id res chain seq x y z
N MET A 1 -27.87 1.91 -14.75
CA MET A 1 -26.83 1.35 -15.66
C MET A 1 -26.45 -0.03 -15.13
N SER A 2 -26.75 -1.10 -15.88
CA SER A 2 -26.42 -2.47 -15.46
C SER A 2 -24.90 -2.68 -15.52
N VAL A 3 -24.28 -2.92 -14.38
CA VAL A 3 -22.85 -3.30 -14.31
C VAL A 3 -22.73 -4.67 -14.96
N LYS A 4 -22.16 -4.73 -16.14
CA LYS A 4 -21.89 -5.97 -16.86
C LYS A 4 -20.95 -6.80 -16.00
N LYS A 5 -21.45 -7.91 -15.45
CA LYS A 5 -20.66 -8.83 -14.62
C LYS A 5 -19.48 -9.34 -15.46
N GLU A 6 -18.25 -9.07 -15.04
CA GLU A 6 -17.05 -9.52 -15.75
C GLU A 6 -17.03 -11.06 -15.84
N ASP A 7 -16.60 -11.61 -16.96
CA ASP A 7 -16.51 -13.07 -17.17
C ASP A 7 -15.63 -13.69 -16.06
N PRO A 8 -16.08 -14.73 -15.37
CA PRO A 8 -15.31 -15.42 -14.33
C PRO A 8 -13.92 -15.88 -14.78
N ARG A 9 -13.76 -16.24 -16.06
CA ARG A 9 -12.47 -16.61 -16.63
C ARG A 9 -11.50 -15.42 -16.69
N THR A 10 -12.01 -14.25 -17.10
CA THR A 10 -11.26 -12.99 -17.14
C THR A 10 -10.78 -12.59 -15.75
N THR A 11 -11.68 -12.60 -14.76
CA THR A 11 -11.36 -12.31 -13.36
C THR A 11 -10.29 -13.24 -12.81
N ARG A 12 -10.42 -14.57 -13.11
CA ARG A 12 -9.43 -15.58 -12.69
C ARG A 12 -8.05 -15.33 -13.30
N SER A 13 -7.98 -15.07 -14.60
CA SER A 13 -6.71 -14.83 -15.30
C SER A 13 -6.01 -13.58 -14.77
N LYS A 14 -6.74 -12.48 -14.57
CA LYS A 14 -6.20 -11.24 -13.97
C LYS A 14 -5.64 -11.50 -12.57
N ARG A 15 -6.36 -12.25 -11.75
CA ARG A 15 -5.90 -12.61 -10.39
C ARG A 15 -4.59 -13.41 -10.43
N LEU A 16 -4.54 -14.47 -11.25
CA LEU A 16 -3.34 -15.31 -11.37
C LEU A 16 -2.11 -14.52 -11.85
N LEU A 17 -2.28 -13.62 -12.84
CA LEU A 17 -1.18 -12.76 -13.33
C LEU A 17 -0.68 -11.81 -12.23
N LYS A 18 -1.58 -11.21 -11.45
CA LYS A 18 -1.20 -10.31 -10.34
C LYS A 18 -0.52 -11.06 -9.20
N GLU A 19 -1.01 -12.24 -8.82
CA GLU A 19 -0.38 -13.10 -7.81
C GLU A 19 1.01 -13.56 -8.24
N ALA A 20 1.17 -13.96 -9.50
CA ALA A 20 2.47 -14.32 -10.06
C ALA A 20 3.44 -13.14 -10.05
N ALA A 21 2.99 -11.93 -10.43
CA ALA A 21 3.81 -10.73 -10.37
C ALA A 21 4.24 -10.41 -8.94
N LYS A 22 3.33 -10.44 -7.96
CA LYS A 22 3.64 -10.21 -6.53
C LYS A 22 4.70 -11.21 -6.03
N SER A 23 4.57 -12.49 -6.37
CA SER A 23 5.54 -13.51 -5.98
C SER A 23 6.91 -13.25 -6.60
N LEU A 24 6.95 -12.92 -7.89
CA LEU A 24 8.21 -12.62 -8.59
C LEU A 24 8.89 -11.36 -8.07
N ILE A 25 8.15 -10.32 -7.71
CA ILE A 25 8.67 -9.12 -7.06
C ILE A 25 9.45 -9.48 -5.78
N ILE A 26 8.88 -10.36 -4.96
CA ILE A 26 9.52 -10.80 -3.71
C ILE A 26 10.77 -11.65 -3.98
N GLU A 27 10.76 -12.44 -5.06
CA GLU A 27 11.85 -13.34 -5.42
C GLU A 27 13.02 -12.63 -6.09
N SER A 28 12.74 -11.75 -7.05
CA SER A 28 13.76 -11.02 -7.84
C SER A 28 14.40 -9.86 -7.08
N GLN A 29 13.67 -9.26 -6.14
CA GLN A 29 14.03 -8.03 -5.44
C GLN A 29 14.27 -6.82 -6.36
N ASP A 30 13.95 -6.93 -7.65
CA ASP A 30 14.02 -5.85 -8.63
C ASP A 30 12.81 -5.92 -9.57
N LEU A 31 12.12 -4.77 -9.75
CA LEU A 31 10.97 -4.67 -10.67
C LEU A 31 11.39 -4.65 -12.14
N HIS A 32 12.59 -4.18 -12.42
CA HIS A 32 13.09 -4.07 -13.80
C HIS A 32 13.42 -5.43 -14.42
N ASP A 33 13.67 -6.44 -13.60
CA ASP A 33 13.94 -7.80 -14.05
C ASP A 33 12.68 -8.57 -14.45
N LEU A 34 11.50 -8.07 -14.10
CA LEU A 34 10.24 -8.75 -14.38
C LEU A 34 9.88 -8.67 -15.88
N THR A 35 9.66 -9.84 -16.46
CA THR A 35 9.22 -9.95 -17.86
C THR A 35 7.84 -10.59 -17.98
N VAL A 36 7.12 -10.30 -19.08
CA VAL A 36 5.84 -10.95 -19.39
C VAL A 36 6.01 -12.48 -19.43
N GLN A 37 7.14 -12.97 -19.92
CA GLN A 37 7.41 -14.40 -19.98
C GLN A 37 7.50 -15.04 -18.57
N MET A 38 8.19 -14.39 -17.62
CA MET A 38 8.30 -14.88 -16.25
C MET A 38 6.93 -14.91 -15.57
N VAL A 39 6.17 -13.82 -15.69
CA VAL A 39 4.84 -13.72 -15.07
C VAL A 39 3.87 -14.75 -15.65
N THR A 40 3.84 -14.92 -16.97
CA THR A 40 2.93 -15.88 -17.60
C THR A 40 3.32 -17.32 -17.32
N ALA A 41 4.62 -17.64 -17.27
CA ALA A 41 5.10 -18.94 -16.87
C ALA A 41 4.70 -19.28 -15.42
N LYS A 42 4.90 -18.34 -14.48
CA LYS A 42 4.53 -18.51 -13.07
C LYS A 42 3.01 -18.59 -12.85
N ALA A 43 2.23 -17.89 -13.66
CA ALA A 43 0.77 -17.93 -13.63
C ALA A 43 0.17 -19.15 -14.34
N GLU A 44 0.99 -19.97 -15.01
CA GLU A 44 0.57 -21.09 -15.89
C GLU A 44 -0.41 -20.62 -16.98
N LEU A 45 -0.16 -19.44 -17.54
CA LEU A 45 -0.94 -18.82 -18.61
C LEU A 45 -0.05 -18.55 -19.84
N ASN A 46 -0.68 -18.45 -21.02
CA ASN A 46 0.07 -18.06 -22.22
C ASN A 46 0.19 -16.53 -22.34
N ARG A 47 1.17 -16.08 -23.16
CA ARG A 47 1.38 -14.65 -23.40
C ARG A 47 0.17 -13.95 -24.03
N ALA A 48 -0.61 -14.64 -24.86
CA ALA A 48 -1.83 -14.06 -25.43
C ALA A 48 -2.85 -13.70 -24.34
N THR A 49 -2.99 -14.54 -23.32
CA THR A 49 -3.86 -14.25 -22.16
C THR A 49 -3.39 -13.01 -21.40
N PHE A 50 -2.07 -12.79 -21.28
CA PHE A 50 -1.54 -11.56 -20.67
C PHE A 50 -2.01 -10.33 -21.45
N TYR A 51 -1.79 -10.30 -22.77
CA TYR A 51 -2.14 -9.15 -23.63
C TYR A 51 -3.64 -8.92 -23.83
N LEU A 52 -4.49 -9.87 -23.45
CA LEU A 52 -5.94 -9.64 -23.32
C LEU A 52 -6.30 -8.74 -22.14
N HIS A 53 -5.42 -8.64 -21.13
CA HIS A 53 -5.72 -7.96 -19.88
C HIS A 53 -4.84 -6.75 -19.60
N TYR A 54 -3.59 -6.76 -20.08
CA TYR A 54 -2.58 -5.74 -19.78
C TYR A 54 -1.80 -5.38 -21.04
N LEU A 55 -1.49 -4.10 -21.21
CA LEU A 55 -0.73 -3.61 -22.36
C LEU A 55 0.74 -4.06 -22.30
N ASP A 56 1.33 -3.97 -21.11
CA ASP A 56 2.72 -4.30 -20.83
C ASP A 56 2.93 -4.61 -19.34
N MET A 57 4.17 -4.85 -18.94
CA MET A 57 4.52 -5.10 -17.53
C MET A 57 4.23 -3.91 -16.63
N GLN A 58 4.43 -2.68 -17.11
CA GLN A 58 4.16 -1.49 -16.30
C GLN A 58 2.65 -1.34 -16.03
N ASP A 59 1.81 -1.69 -16.99
CA ASP A 59 0.36 -1.68 -16.81
C ASP A 59 -0.08 -2.74 -15.78
N LEU A 60 0.47 -3.96 -15.82
CA LEU A 60 0.25 -4.97 -14.78
C LEU A 60 0.70 -4.48 -13.40
N LEU A 61 1.91 -3.93 -13.29
CA LEU A 61 2.46 -3.42 -12.02
C LEU A 61 1.61 -2.28 -11.45
N LYS A 62 1.10 -1.41 -12.32
CA LYS A 62 0.16 -0.36 -11.94
C LYS A 62 -1.11 -0.92 -11.28
N HIS A 63 -1.67 -1.99 -11.84
CA HIS A 63 -2.83 -2.67 -11.28
C HIS A 63 -2.50 -3.38 -9.95
N VAL A 64 -1.31 -3.94 -9.82
CA VAL A 64 -0.82 -4.54 -8.57
C VAL A 64 -0.72 -3.48 -7.45
N VAL A 65 -0.21 -2.28 -7.78
CA VAL A 65 -0.16 -1.14 -6.84
C VAL A 65 -1.57 -0.66 -6.46
N TYR A 66 -2.49 -0.58 -7.42
CA TYR A 66 -3.88 -0.19 -7.11
C TYR A 66 -4.57 -1.20 -6.20
N ASP A 67 -4.38 -2.51 -6.44
CA ASP A 67 -4.93 -3.55 -5.56
C ASP A 67 -4.37 -3.41 -4.13
N PHE A 68 -3.07 -3.12 -3.98
CA PHE A 68 -2.46 -2.88 -2.68
C PHE A 68 -3.11 -1.68 -1.95
N LEU A 69 -3.27 -0.55 -2.64
CA LEU A 69 -3.89 0.64 -2.04
C LEU A 69 -5.39 0.43 -1.74
N ASP A 70 -6.09 -0.31 -2.58
CA ASP A 70 -7.51 -0.65 -2.36
C ASP A 70 -7.66 -1.57 -1.14
N ASP A 71 -6.79 -2.56 -0.99
CA ASP A 71 -6.75 -3.47 0.15
C ASP A 71 -6.38 -2.73 1.45
N LEU A 72 -5.39 -1.84 1.38
CA LEU A 72 -5.03 -0.94 2.48
C LEU A 72 -6.24 -0.08 2.89
N THR A 73 -6.96 0.49 1.92
CA THR A 73 -8.17 1.28 2.17
C THR A 73 -9.24 0.47 2.89
N LYS A 74 -9.52 -0.76 2.41
CA LYS A 74 -10.51 -1.66 3.03
C LYS A 74 -10.14 -2.04 4.45
N THR A 75 -8.85 -2.24 4.71
CA THR A 75 -8.33 -2.58 6.04
C THR A 75 -8.43 -1.41 7.01
N LEU A 76 -8.14 -0.19 6.55
CA LEU A 76 -8.06 0.98 7.43
C LEU A 76 -9.39 1.74 7.56
N SER A 77 -10.27 1.72 6.54
CA SER A 77 -11.54 2.47 6.59
C SER A 77 -12.44 2.12 7.79
N PRO A 78 -12.57 0.84 8.21
CA PRO A 78 -13.34 0.50 9.40
C PRO A 78 -12.76 1.10 10.68
N LEU A 79 -11.44 1.32 10.73
CA LEU A 79 -10.76 1.89 11.88
C LEU A 79 -11.06 3.40 12.04
N LEU A 80 -11.28 4.10 10.91
CA LEU A 80 -11.69 5.50 10.93
C LEU A 80 -13.06 5.71 11.60
N GLN A 81 -13.97 4.74 11.42
CA GLN A 81 -15.36 4.82 11.91
C GLN A 81 -15.51 4.42 13.38
N LYS A 82 -14.52 3.77 13.97
CA LYS A 82 -14.56 3.38 15.38
C LYS A 82 -14.10 4.54 16.26
N ASN A 83 -15.06 5.25 16.87
CA ASN A 83 -14.78 6.31 17.87
C ASN A 83 -14.07 5.82 19.12
N THR A 84 -14.01 4.50 19.34
CA THR A 84 -13.46 3.86 20.55
C THR A 84 -12.00 3.47 20.42
N LEU A 85 -11.42 3.48 19.22
CA LEU A 85 -10.00 3.18 19.03
C LEU A 85 -9.17 4.44 19.29
N ASP A 86 -8.21 4.32 20.18
CA ASP A 86 -7.21 5.36 20.41
C ASP A 86 -6.36 5.58 19.16
N LEU A 87 -5.64 6.69 19.13
CA LEU A 87 -4.72 7.05 18.04
C LEU A 87 -3.67 5.94 17.86
N ASP A 88 -3.22 5.39 18.98
CA ASP A 88 -2.17 4.38 19.03
C ASP A 88 -2.64 3.05 18.40
N ASP A 89 -3.88 2.61 18.63
CA ASP A 89 -4.44 1.40 18.03
C ASP A 89 -4.59 1.53 16.51
N GLN A 90 -5.00 2.71 16.01
CA GLN A 90 -5.13 2.96 14.58
C GLN A 90 -3.76 3.02 13.89
N MET A 91 -2.78 3.63 14.55
CA MET A 91 -1.40 3.70 14.07
C MET A 91 -0.78 2.30 14.06
N LEU A 92 -1.00 1.52 15.10
CA LEU A 92 -0.50 0.15 15.18
C LEU A 92 -1.07 -0.71 14.03
N ALA A 93 -2.40 -0.68 13.80
CA ALA A 93 -3.02 -1.43 12.71
C ALA A 93 -2.49 -1.00 11.32
N PHE A 94 -2.24 0.31 11.13
CA PHE A 94 -1.61 0.83 9.92
C PHE A 94 -0.19 0.25 9.75
N LEU A 95 0.64 0.30 10.79
CA LEU A 95 2.01 -0.21 10.74
C LEU A 95 2.06 -1.73 10.59
N ASP A 96 1.16 -2.48 11.26
CA ASP A 96 1.04 -3.94 11.11
C ASP A 96 0.78 -4.34 9.66
N TYR A 97 -0.10 -3.62 8.98
CA TYR A 97 -0.37 -3.86 7.57
C TYR A 97 0.91 -3.73 6.73
N PHE A 98 1.70 -2.67 6.95
CA PHE A 98 2.98 -2.49 6.24
C PHE A 98 4.00 -3.56 6.60
N TYR A 99 4.07 -3.94 7.88
CA TYR A 99 5.00 -4.99 8.33
C TYR A 99 4.71 -6.35 7.70
N GLN A 100 3.43 -6.72 7.60
CA GLN A 100 3.02 -7.96 6.94
C GLN A 100 3.40 -8.01 5.46
N HIS A 101 3.42 -6.86 4.79
CA HIS A 101 3.75 -6.73 3.37
C HIS A 101 5.19 -6.26 3.10
N ARG A 102 6.06 -6.21 4.11
CA ARG A 102 7.38 -5.56 4.04
C ARG A 102 8.29 -6.06 2.92
N LYS A 103 8.30 -7.37 2.65
CA LYS A 103 9.14 -7.96 1.58
C LYS A 103 8.76 -7.44 0.20
N TYR A 104 7.48 -7.29 -0.04
CA TYR A 104 6.94 -6.73 -1.27
C TYR A 104 7.16 -5.23 -1.35
N LEU A 105 6.93 -4.53 -0.23
CA LEU A 105 7.07 -3.08 -0.15
C LEU A 105 8.52 -2.62 -0.28
N SER A 106 9.50 -3.39 0.20
CA SER A 106 10.91 -3.03 0.05
C SER A 106 11.31 -2.81 -1.41
N VAL A 107 10.72 -3.58 -2.32
CA VAL A 107 10.94 -3.44 -3.77
C VAL A 107 10.12 -2.29 -4.35
N LEU A 108 8.84 -2.17 -3.98
CA LEU A 108 7.98 -1.09 -4.48
C LEU A 108 8.46 0.31 -4.06
N PHE A 109 9.10 0.44 -2.91
CA PHE A 109 9.65 1.72 -2.44
C PHE A 109 10.83 2.22 -3.27
N GLU A 110 11.41 1.43 -4.16
CA GLU A 110 12.39 1.91 -5.14
C GLU A 110 11.71 2.73 -6.27
N GLU A 111 10.39 2.56 -6.46
CA GLU A 111 9.64 3.23 -7.49
C GLU A 111 9.06 4.57 -7.03
N ASN A 112 9.53 5.68 -7.61
CA ASN A 112 9.02 7.03 -7.33
C ASN A 112 7.50 7.15 -7.56
N ALA A 113 6.98 6.43 -8.56
CA ALA A 113 5.55 6.43 -8.87
C ALA A 113 4.72 5.79 -7.75
N PHE A 114 5.23 4.73 -7.11
CA PHE A 114 4.61 4.12 -5.94
C PHE A 114 4.66 5.05 -4.73
N GLN A 115 5.83 5.62 -4.42
CA GLN A 115 6.01 6.57 -3.31
C GLN A 115 5.01 7.74 -3.41
N LYS A 116 4.88 8.32 -4.61
CA LYS A 116 3.93 9.43 -4.85
C LYS A 116 2.47 9.02 -4.62
N LYS A 117 2.08 7.82 -5.08
CA LYS A 117 0.72 7.30 -4.88
C LYS A 117 0.43 7.02 -3.41
N LEU A 118 1.38 6.41 -2.70
CA LEU A 118 1.25 6.14 -1.28
C LEU A 118 1.21 7.44 -0.46
N HIS A 119 2.03 8.43 -0.80
CA HIS A 119 1.97 9.75 -0.18
C HIS A 119 0.57 10.37 -0.31
N ASN A 120 0.03 10.41 -1.53
CA ASN A 120 -1.31 10.94 -1.78
C ASN A 120 -2.38 10.16 -1.00
N PHE A 121 -2.28 8.83 -0.97
CA PHE A 121 -3.16 8.00 -0.17
C PHE A 121 -3.13 8.38 1.32
N ILE A 122 -1.94 8.59 1.90
CA ILE A 122 -1.78 8.99 3.31
C ILE A 122 -2.38 10.40 3.53
N VAL A 123 -2.17 11.33 2.60
CA VAL A 123 -2.78 12.68 2.66
C VAL A 123 -4.31 12.59 2.72
N ASP A 124 -4.91 11.80 1.82
CA ASP A 124 -6.36 11.61 1.75
C ASP A 124 -6.90 10.90 3.01
N PHE A 125 -6.16 9.92 3.52
CA PHE A 125 -6.49 9.21 4.76
C PHE A 125 -6.46 10.13 5.97
N VAL A 126 -5.44 10.97 6.11
CA VAL A 126 -5.34 11.98 7.18
C VAL A 126 -6.50 12.98 7.09
N GLN A 127 -6.85 13.42 5.87
CA GLN A 127 -7.98 14.32 5.66
C GLN A 127 -9.30 13.66 6.08
N ALA A 128 -9.59 12.46 5.58
CA ALA A 128 -10.81 11.73 5.91
C ALA A 128 -10.97 11.53 7.43
N ARG A 129 -9.86 11.27 8.13
CA ARG A 129 -9.85 11.15 9.59
C ARG A 129 -10.17 12.47 10.29
N ARG A 130 -9.62 13.60 9.80
CA ARG A 130 -9.91 14.93 10.34
C ARG A 130 -11.38 15.28 10.18
N ASP A 131 -11.92 15.04 8.99
CA ASP A 131 -13.33 15.30 8.67
C ASP A 131 -14.25 14.48 9.57
N PHE A 132 -13.94 13.19 9.74
CA PHE A 132 -14.72 12.31 10.61
C PHE A 132 -14.68 12.74 12.08
N ARG A 133 -13.54 13.21 12.58
CA ARG A 133 -13.36 13.66 13.99
C ARG A 133 -13.68 15.14 14.18
N GLN A 134 -14.09 15.86 13.14
CA GLN A 134 -14.38 17.30 13.17
C GLN A 134 -13.20 18.12 13.75
N ILE A 135 -11.97 17.74 13.41
CA ILE A 135 -10.77 18.43 13.90
C ILE A 135 -10.66 19.78 13.22
N VAL A 136 -10.66 20.85 14.03
CA VAL A 136 -10.41 22.22 13.54
C VAL A 136 -8.96 22.30 13.07
N THR A 137 -8.76 22.69 11.80
CA THR A 137 -7.46 22.61 11.13
C THR A 137 -6.58 23.84 11.33
N GLU A 138 -7.09 24.95 11.87
CA GLU A 138 -6.32 26.21 12.03
C GLU A 138 -5.01 26.06 12.84
N ASN A 139 -4.99 25.13 13.80
CA ASN A 139 -3.80 24.85 14.63
C ASN A 139 -3.28 23.42 14.46
N ALA A 140 -3.67 22.72 13.39
CA ALA A 140 -3.24 21.35 13.15
C ALA A 140 -2.03 21.31 12.22
N VAL A 141 -1.11 20.37 12.46
CA VAL A 141 0.02 20.11 11.54
C VAL A 141 -0.51 19.80 10.15
N SER A 142 0.08 20.37 9.11
CA SER A 142 -0.33 20.12 7.71
C SER A 142 -0.37 18.60 7.41
N LYS A 143 -1.40 18.18 6.68
CA LYS A 143 -1.55 16.77 6.27
C LYS A 143 -0.42 16.31 5.37
N GLU A 144 0.15 17.20 4.58
CA GLU A 144 1.31 16.96 3.72
C GLU A 144 2.57 16.67 4.55
N ILE A 145 2.77 17.41 5.65
CA ILE A 145 3.88 17.16 6.59
C ILE A 145 3.70 15.81 7.26
N ILE A 146 2.51 15.49 7.74
CA ILE A 146 2.21 14.18 8.35
C ILE A 146 2.47 13.06 7.35
N ALA A 147 1.95 13.17 6.13
CA ALA A 147 2.10 12.16 5.10
C ALA A 147 3.57 11.96 4.70
N SER A 148 4.33 13.05 4.52
CA SER A 148 5.75 12.99 4.20
C SER A 148 6.57 12.36 5.33
N SER A 149 6.25 12.68 6.57
CA SER A 149 6.92 12.09 7.74
C SER A 149 6.63 10.60 7.87
N LEU A 150 5.36 10.19 7.73
CA LEU A 150 4.98 8.79 7.77
C LEU A 150 5.59 8.00 6.62
N LEU A 151 5.59 8.54 5.41
CA LEU A 151 6.24 7.90 4.26
C LEU A 151 7.74 7.70 4.51
N GLY A 152 8.44 8.72 5.02
CA GLY A 152 9.86 8.63 5.35
C GLY A 152 10.14 7.58 6.41
N ILE A 153 9.33 7.51 7.47
CA ILE A 153 9.42 6.48 8.52
C ILE A 153 9.20 5.08 7.93
N LEU A 154 8.16 4.89 7.11
CA LEU A 154 7.86 3.61 6.48
C LEU A 154 9.00 3.15 5.58
N MET A 155 9.54 4.04 4.75
CA MET A 155 10.65 3.73 3.84
C MET A 155 11.90 3.29 4.62
N TRP A 156 12.30 4.06 5.64
CA TRP A 156 13.42 3.70 6.50
C TRP A 156 13.18 2.36 7.21
N TRP A 157 12.00 2.20 7.82
CA TRP A 157 11.68 1.00 8.59
C TRP A 157 11.70 -0.28 7.73
N ILE A 158 11.09 -0.23 6.56
CA ILE A 158 11.00 -1.39 5.66
C ILE A 158 12.37 -1.76 5.07
N ARG A 159 13.23 -0.78 4.79
CA ARG A 159 14.55 -1.00 4.17
C ARG A 159 15.63 -1.37 5.19
N GLU A 160 15.71 -0.63 6.27
CA GLU A 160 16.84 -0.68 7.21
C GLU A 160 16.42 -1.12 8.60
N GLY A 161 15.26 -0.67 9.06
CA GLY A 161 14.74 -0.89 10.40
C GLY A 161 13.88 -2.15 10.56
N ASN A 162 13.89 -3.08 9.63
CA ASN A 162 12.99 -4.23 9.55
C ASN A 162 13.08 -5.23 10.73
N HIS A 163 14.07 -5.08 11.61
CA HIS A 163 14.22 -5.81 12.87
C HIS A 163 13.36 -5.24 14.01
N HIS A 164 12.81 -4.04 13.85
CA HIS A 164 11.88 -3.45 14.81
C HIS A 164 10.45 -3.91 14.55
N SER A 165 9.69 -4.16 15.62
CA SER A 165 8.26 -4.49 15.49
C SER A 165 7.42 -3.24 15.20
N SER A 166 6.18 -3.47 14.72
CA SER A 166 5.20 -2.40 14.50
C SER A 166 4.86 -1.65 15.79
N GLU A 167 4.80 -2.34 16.94
CA GLU A 167 4.56 -1.73 18.24
C GLU A 167 5.69 -0.77 18.63
N TYR A 168 6.95 -1.18 18.38
CA TYR A 168 8.09 -0.31 18.65
C TYR A 168 8.02 0.96 17.81
N ILE A 169 7.74 0.85 16.53
CA ILE A 169 7.62 2.01 15.63
C ILE A 169 6.43 2.89 16.02
N ALA A 170 5.28 2.30 16.36
CA ALA A 170 4.11 3.04 16.85
C ALA A 170 4.45 3.86 18.10
N GLN A 171 5.16 3.24 19.06
CA GLN A 171 5.60 3.91 20.29
C GLN A 171 6.55 5.08 19.98
N GLN A 172 7.52 4.90 19.08
CA GLN A 172 8.44 5.98 18.70
C GLN A 172 7.70 7.16 18.05
N ILE A 173 6.74 6.88 17.16
CA ILE A 173 5.90 7.91 16.54
C ILE A 173 5.07 8.63 17.60
N SER A 174 4.42 7.92 18.51
CA SER A 174 3.62 8.50 19.59
C SER A 174 4.47 9.39 20.50
N MET A 175 5.65 8.95 20.91
CA MET A 175 6.59 9.75 21.72
C MET A 175 7.03 11.03 20.99
N TRP A 176 7.25 10.97 19.68
CA TRP A 176 7.62 12.13 18.87
C TRP A 176 6.45 13.12 18.71
N MET A 177 5.23 12.62 18.50
CA MET A 177 4.03 13.45 18.32
C MET A 177 3.53 14.09 19.63
N THR A 178 3.74 13.46 20.78
CA THR A 178 3.24 13.94 22.09
C THR A 178 4.20 14.85 22.84
N ARG A 179 5.49 14.89 22.46
CA ARG A 179 6.44 15.88 23.00
C ARG A 179 6.07 17.28 22.50
N ARG A 180 5.13 17.92 23.22
CA ARG A 180 5.05 19.39 23.21
C ARG A 180 6.23 19.92 24.04
N PRO A 181 6.94 20.95 23.56
CA PRO A 181 7.97 21.61 24.36
C PRO A 181 7.37 22.24 25.61
#